data_656b00b502665cb05c788bcda103b86f
#
_entry.id   656b00b502665cb05c788bcda103b86f
#
_cell.length_a   1.000
_cell.length_b   1.000
_cell.length_c   1.000
_cell.angle_alpha   90.00
_cell.angle_beta   90.00
_cell.angle_gamma   90.00
#
_symmetry.space_group_name_H-M   'P 1'
#
loop_
_entity.id
_entity.type
_entity.pdbx_description
1 polymer ?
#
loop_
_entity_poly.entity_id
_entity_poly.type
_entity_poly.pdbx_seq_one_letter_code
_entity_poly.pdbx_strand_id
1 'polypeptide(L)'
;VHKPPKSSAGELDDRSHRIRKQNPNEAAQASENQPRNASMDSLRGLAIVLMVVDHGAGLLLDHSISNSSLRIAMRLSMPLFCLLMGYFLRPNSRFRVRRWAEIAITAGLVNLVFYPTYGCFEILASLLVAGLLGSFCGVFFPLLVLATLAYPIDPTDGWPSGGPLDFPLSLVVGFVALGSLHARYGAKPAWIVATALTAFYPLAASLTPGSVSPLLLLFVLPAALLVSAAQRWPSLAVPGLTWLGQNPLKAYASQYYLIFAIAYWWN
;
A
#
# COMPACT_ATOMS: atom_id res chain seq x y z
N VAL A 1 14.01 68.93 7.12
CA VAL A 1 14.73 67.82 6.46
C VAL A 1 14.39 66.53 7.22
N HIS A 2 13.44 65.75 6.67
CA HIS A 2 12.98 64.49 7.28
C HIS A 2 13.86 63.34 6.77
N LYS A 3 14.54 62.66 7.70
CA LYS A 3 15.37 61.49 7.39
C LYS A 3 14.47 60.25 7.25
N PRO A 4 14.49 59.48 6.15
CA PRO A 4 13.65 58.27 6.01
C PRO A 4 14.07 57.18 6.99
N PRO A 5 13.14 56.33 7.47
CA PRO A 5 13.48 55.21 8.37
C PRO A 5 14.33 54.19 7.64
N LYS A 6 15.36 53.68 8.33
CA LYS A 6 16.23 52.59 7.84
C LYS A 6 15.40 51.31 7.64
N SER A 7 15.50 50.74 6.45
CA SER A 7 14.86 49.51 6.01
C SER A 7 15.21 48.34 6.91
N SER A 8 14.16 47.63 7.36
CA SER A 8 14.22 46.43 8.21
C SER A 8 14.62 45.15 7.44
N ALA A 9 15.21 45.27 6.25
CA ALA A 9 15.58 44.14 5.40
C ALA A 9 16.69 43.23 5.97
N GLY A 10 17.59 43.81 6.83
CA GLY A 10 18.69 43.05 7.43
C GLY A 10 18.29 42.09 8.57
N GLU A 11 17.13 42.32 9.20
CA GLU A 11 16.70 41.56 10.37
C GLU A 11 15.95 40.27 9.99
N LEU A 12 15.38 40.21 8.80
CA LEU A 12 14.69 39.02 8.25
C LEU A 12 15.69 37.98 7.74
N ASP A 13 16.85 38.40 7.24
CA ASP A 13 17.87 37.48 6.71
C ASP A 13 18.63 36.77 7.84
N ASP A 14 18.87 37.43 8.97
CA ASP A 14 19.52 36.84 10.15
C ASP A 14 18.60 35.80 10.87
N ARG A 15 17.29 35.95 10.81
CA ARG A 15 16.34 34.93 11.32
C ARG A 15 16.32 33.68 10.45
N SER A 16 16.39 33.83 9.13
CA SER A 16 16.39 32.66 8.21
C SER A 16 17.67 31.83 8.35
N HIS A 17 18.80 32.46 8.64
CA HIS A 17 20.07 31.76 8.92
C HIS A 17 20.12 31.10 10.29
N ARG A 18 19.44 31.61 11.31
CA ARG A 18 19.36 30.97 12.64
C ARG A 18 18.49 29.74 12.64
N ILE A 19 17.40 29.72 11.86
CA ILE A 19 16.53 28.52 11.70
C ILE A 19 17.28 27.37 11.01
N ARG A 20 18.26 27.65 10.15
CA ARG A 20 19.06 26.64 9.45
C ARG A 20 20.11 25.94 10.32
N LYS A 21 20.42 26.46 11.50
CA LYS A 21 21.34 25.86 12.48
C LYS A 21 20.62 25.08 13.59
N GLN A 22 19.35 24.74 13.45
CA GLN A 22 18.72 23.80 14.34
C GLN A 22 19.48 22.49 14.31
N ASN A 23 19.91 22.06 15.50
CA ASN A 23 20.68 20.86 15.75
C ASN A 23 20.02 19.67 15.03
N PRO A 24 20.72 18.94 14.14
CA PRO A 24 20.13 17.80 13.41
C PRO A 24 19.52 16.77 14.35
N ASN A 25 19.95 16.73 15.64
CA ASN A 25 19.38 15.88 16.66
C ASN A 25 18.00 16.36 17.15
N GLU A 26 17.75 17.68 17.21
CA GLU A 26 16.43 18.23 17.56
C GLU A 26 15.41 18.02 16.46
N ALA A 27 15.84 18.15 15.19
CA ALA A 27 14.98 17.83 14.05
C ALA A 27 14.66 16.32 13.97
N ALA A 28 15.61 15.46 14.34
CA ALA A 28 15.39 14.02 14.44
C ALA A 28 14.45 13.66 15.60
N GLN A 29 14.59 14.27 16.75
CA GLN A 29 13.72 14.07 17.93
C GLN A 29 12.31 14.63 17.69
N ALA A 30 12.18 15.78 17.03
CA ALA A 30 10.87 16.33 16.64
C ALA A 30 10.13 15.43 15.64
N SER A 31 10.87 14.74 14.74
CA SER A 31 10.33 13.74 13.83
C SER A 31 9.90 12.45 14.53
N GLU A 32 10.55 12.07 15.63
CA GLU A 32 10.24 10.87 16.41
C GLU A 32 9.01 11.08 17.31
N ASN A 33 8.78 12.32 17.75
CA ASN A 33 7.64 12.71 18.58
C ASN A 33 6.39 13.12 17.79
N GLN A 34 6.35 12.99 16.47
CA GLN A 34 5.12 13.25 15.74
C GLN A 34 4.04 12.24 16.14
N PRO A 35 2.86 12.72 16.60
CA PRO A 35 1.79 11.84 17.00
C PRO A 35 1.43 10.88 15.85
N ARG A 36 1.40 9.60 16.17
CA ARG A 36 1.08 8.54 15.22
C ARG A 36 -0.33 8.75 14.67
N ASN A 37 -0.49 8.69 13.37
CA ASN A 37 -1.79 8.86 12.73
C ASN A 37 -2.65 7.60 12.93
N ALA A 38 -3.57 7.66 13.91
CA ALA A 38 -4.42 6.53 14.29
C ALA A 38 -5.40 6.13 13.18
N SER A 39 -5.83 7.08 12.33
CA SER A 39 -6.67 6.79 11.17
C SER A 39 -5.95 5.93 10.15
N MET A 40 -4.67 6.17 9.90
CA MET A 40 -3.87 5.35 8.99
C MET A 40 -3.67 3.92 9.53
N ASP A 41 -3.50 3.79 10.85
CA ASP A 41 -3.45 2.47 11.46
C ASP A 41 -4.81 1.76 11.38
N SER A 42 -5.93 2.47 11.62
CA SER A 42 -7.28 1.92 11.42
C SER A 42 -7.52 1.49 9.98
N LEU A 43 -7.03 2.26 9.01
CA LEU A 43 -7.17 1.94 7.60
C LEU A 43 -6.36 0.69 7.20
N ARG A 44 -5.17 0.49 7.78
CA ARG A 44 -4.44 -0.78 7.62
C ARG A 44 -5.19 -1.96 8.23
N GLY A 45 -5.77 -1.76 9.42
CA GLY A 45 -6.59 -2.78 10.05
C GLY A 45 -7.81 -3.14 9.20
N LEU A 46 -8.46 -2.14 8.60
CA LEU A 46 -9.55 -2.36 7.64
C LEU A 46 -9.09 -3.20 6.44
N ALA A 47 -7.94 -2.87 5.84
CA ALA A 47 -7.40 -3.64 4.73
C ALA A 47 -7.17 -5.11 5.10
N ILE A 48 -6.69 -5.39 6.33
CA ILE A 48 -6.51 -6.75 6.84
C ILE A 48 -7.87 -7.44 7.01
N VAL A 49 -8.87 -6.79 7.59
CA VAL A 49 -10.22 -7.38 7.76
C VAL A 49 -10.84 -7.73 6.41
N LEU A 50 -10.77 -6.82 5.42
CA LEU A 50 -11.27 -7.09 4.06
C LEU A 50 -10.57 -8.30 3.44
N MET A 51 -9.26 -8.44 3.66
CA MET A 51 -8.46 -9.55 3.17
C MET A 51 -8.83 -10.88 3.85
N VAL A 52 -9.05 -10.88 5.17
CA VAL A 52 -9.54 -12.06 5.91
C VAL A 52 -10.88 -12.54 5.35
N VAL A 53 -11.79 -11.60 5.07
CA VAL A 53 -13.10 -11.92 4.50
C VAL A 53 -12.96 -12.46 3.06
N ASP A 54 -12.10 -11.87 2.23
CA ASP A 54 -11.86 -12.36 0.85
C ASP A 54 -11.28 -13.78 0.84
N HIS A 55 -10.25 -14.04 1.65
CA HIS A 55 -9.62 -15.36 1.75
C HIS A 55 -10.56 -16.40 2.38
N GLY A 56 -11.26 -16.03 3.45
CA GLY A 56 -12.24 -16.90 4.09
C GLY A 56 -13.38 -17.27 3.13
N ALA A 57 -13.91 -16.31 2.40
CA ALA A 57 -14.92 -16.55 1.39
C ALA A 57 -14.41 -17.45 0.24
N GLY A 58 -13.12 -17.28 -0.15
CA GLY A 58 -12.52 -18.07 -1.22
C GLY A 58 -12.25 -19.53 -0.85
N LEU A 59 -11.97 -19.83 0.42
CA LEU A 59 -11.58 -21.16 0.89
C LEU A 59 -12.73 -21.95 1.53
N LEU A 60 -13.66 -21.25 2.20
CA LEU A 60 -14.68 -21.88 3.02
C LEU A 60 -16.08 -21.89 2.36
N LEU A 61 -16.31 -21.07 1.33
CA LEU A 61 -17.61 -20.95 0.71
C LEU A 61 -17.63 -21.57 -0.69
N ASP A 62 -18.80 -22.07 -1.08
CA ASP A 62 -19.04 -22.65 -2.40
C ASP A 62 -18.68 -21.72 -3.56
N HIS A 63 -18.28 -22.29 -4.70
CA HIS A 63 -17.92 -21.54 -5.92
C HIS A 63 -18.98 -20.55 -6.40
N SER A 64 -20.26 -20.78 -6.10
CA SER A 64 -21.35 -19.85 -6.40
C SER A 64 -21.23 -18.53 -5.62
N ILE A 65 -20.75 -18.57 -4.39
CA ILE A 65 -20.54 -17.40 -3.53
C ILE A 65 -19.19 -16.76 -3.81
N SER A 66 -18.25 -17.53 -4.35
CA SER A 66 -16.91 -17.02 -4.66
C SER A 66 -16.91 -15.88 -5.69
N ASN A 67 -17.93 -15.75 -6.53
CA ASN A 67 -18.15 -14.67 -7.48
C ASN A 67 -19.20 -13.64 -7.02
N SER A 68 -19.58 -13.66 -5.73
CA SER A 68 -20.56 -12.73 -5.19
C SER A 68 -20.05 -11.28 -5.21
N SER A 69 -20.98 -10.32 -5.27
CA SER A 69 -20.69 -8.89 -5.20
C SER A 69 -19.89 -8.53 -3.92
N LEU A 70 -20.11 -9.28 -2.84
CA LEU A 70 -19.35 -9.11 -1.58
C LEU A 70 -17.87 -9.39 -1.80
N ARG A 71 -17.52 -10.54 -2.41
CA ARG A 71 -16.11 -10.88 -2.65
C ARG A 71 -15.44 -9.92 -3.60
N ILE A 72 -16.16 -9.43 -4.62
CA ILE A 72 -15.66 -8.38 -5.51
C ILE A 72 -15.33 -7.13 -4.68
N ALA A 73 -16.23 -6.70 -3.78
CA ALA A 73 -15.98 -5.53 -2.93
C ALA A 73 -14.76 -5.72 -2.00
N MET A 74 -14.52 -6.95 -1.51
CA MET A 74 -13.37 -7.24 -0.64
C MET A 74 -12.02 -7.12 -1.39
N ARG A 75 -12.03 -7.16 -2.74
CA ARG A 75 -10.84 -6.90 -3.57
C ARG A 75 -10.26 -5.49 -3.41
N LEU A 76 -10.98 -4.57 -2.78
CA LEU A 76 -10.45 -3.27 -2.33
C LEU A 76 -9.23 -3.43 -1.40
N SER A 77 -9.13 -4.55 -0.66
CA SER A 77 -8.04 -4.81 0.28
C SER A 77 -6.66 -4.71 -0.37
N MET A 78 -6.49 -5.29 -1.55
CA MET A 78 -5.20 -5.35 -2.25
C MET A 78 -4.69 -3.96 -2.68
N PRO A 79 -5.41 -3.14 -3.48
CA PRO A 79 -4.99 -1.78 -3.81
C PRO A 79 -4.77 -0.91 -2.57
N LEU A 80 -5.65 -1.04 -1.57
CA LEU A 80 -5.53 -0.29 -0.33
C LEU A 80 -4.25 -0.62 0.43
N PHE A 81 -3.90 -1.91 0.55
CA PHE A 81 -2.68 -2.36 1.22
C PHE A 81 -1.43 -1.89 0.48
N CYS A 82 -1.43 -2.00 -0.86
CA CYS A 82 -0.33 -1.50 -1.70
C CYS A 82 -0.14 0.02 -1.57
N LEU A 83 -1.24 0.81 -1.64
CA LEU A 83 -1.18 2.26 -1.47
C LEU A 83 -0.64 2.65 -0.10
N LEU A 84 -1.12 1.99 0.96
CA LEU A 84 -0.65 2.25 2.33
C LEU A 84 0.83 1.90 2.47
N MET A 85 1.29 0.78 1.91
CA MET A 85 2.71 0.46 1.91
C MET A 85 3.53 1.55 1.23
N GLY A 86 3.14 1.97 0.03
CA GLY A 86 3.82 3.03 -0.73
C GLY A 86 3.80 4.38 0.00
N TYR A 87 2.69 4.71 0.65
CA TYR A 87 2.56 5.93 1.46
C TYR A 87 3.58 5.99 2.59
N PHE A 88 3.93 4.85 3.20
CA PHE A 88 4.91 4.79 4.27
C PHE A 88 6.36 4.57 3.80
N LEU A 89 6.58 4.34 2.50
CA LEU A 89 7.91 4.30 1.89
C LEU A 89 8.48 5.72 1.75
N ARG A 90 9.11 6.23 2.81
CA ARG A 90 9.81 7.53 2.77
C ARG A 90 11.17 7.39 2.10
N PRO A 91 11.57 8.28 1.15
CA PRO A 91 12.83 8.18 0.41
C PRO A 91 14.08 8.28 1.29
N ASN A 92 13.98 8.94 2.44
CA ASN A 92 15.09 9.18 3.36
C ASN A 92 15.06 8.29 4.62
N SER A 93 14.13 7.33 4.70
CA SER A 93 14.21 6.35 5.79
C SER A 93 15.44 5.48 5.55
N ARG A 94 16.41 5.53 6.47
CA ARG A 94 17.53 4.58 6.48
C ARG A 94 16.95 3.19 6.24
N PHE A 95 17.51 2.47 5.28
CA PHE A 95 17.12 1.10 4.95
C PHE A 95 17.07 0.29 6.26
N ARG A 96 15.88 0.08 6.78
CA ARG A 96 15.70 -0.66 8.03
C ARG A 96 15.73 -2.15 7.69
N VAL A 97 16.93 -2.70 7.55
CA VAL A 97 17.18 -4.13 7.25
C VAL A 97 16.28 -5.03 8.09
N ARG A 98 16.12 -4.72 9.37
CA ARG A 98 15.24 -5.46 10.28
C ARG A 98 13.80 -5.54 9.75
N ARG A 99 13.24 -4.41 9.25
CA ARG A 99 11.85 -4.40 8.75
C ARG A 99 11.70 -5.22 7.47
N TRP A 100 12.69 -5.14 6.58
CA TRP A 100 12.68 -5.97 5.37
C TRP A 100 12.85 -7.45 5.69
N ALA A 101 13.69 -7.79 6.67
CA ALA A 101 13.81 -9.14 7.18
C ALA A 101 12.49 -9.64 7.81
N GLU A 102 11.80 -8.82 8.60
CA GLU A 102 10.48 -9.15 9.16
C GLU A 102 9.45 -9.44 8.04
N ILE A 103 9.40 -8.63 6.98
CA ILE A 103 8.51 -8.87 5.83
C ILE A 103 8.91 -10.15 5.09
N ALA A 104 10.21 -10.34 4.82
CA ALA A 104 10.72 -11.53 4.10
C ALA A 104 10.45 -12.82 4.88
N ILE A 105 10.66 -12.82 6.20
CA ILE A 105 10.36 -13.97 7.07
C ILE A 105 8.86 -14.25 7.05
N THR A 106 8.02 -13.21 7.16
CA THR A 106 6.56 -13.37 7.14
C THR A 106 6.09 -13.90 5.78
N ALA A 107 6.64 -13.37 4.67
CA ALA A 107 6.36 -13.87 3.33
C ALA A 107 6.78 -15.35 3.19
N GLY A 108 7.95 -15.73 3.69
CA GLY A 108 8.41 -17.12 3.72
C GLY A 108 7.45 -18.03 4.48
N LEU A 109 7.06 -17.64 5.70
CA LEU A 109 6.13 -18.40 6.53
C LEU A 109 4.77 -18.59 5.85
N VAL A 110 4.19 -17.53 5.29
CA VAL A 110 2.90 -17.60 4.58
C VAL A 110 3.01 -18.52 3.37
N ASN A 111 4.08 -18.41 2.58
CA ASN A 111 4.27 -19.21 1.38
C ASN A 111 4.54 -20.70 1.66
N LEU A 112 4.95 -21.09 2.88
CA LEU A 112 5.03 -22.51 3.27
C LEU A 112 3.67 -23.23 3.15
N VAL A 113 2.58 -22.51 3.34
CA VAL A 113 1.20 -23.04 3.25
C VAL A 113 0.55 -22.65 1.93
N PHE A 114 0.77 -21.42 1.47
CA PHE A 114 0.12 -20.87 0.28
C PHE A 114 0.64 -21.51 -1.02
N TYR A 115 1.96 -21.58 -1.20
CA TYR A 115 2.58 -22.07 -2.43
C TYR A 115 2.20 -23.53 -2.76
N PRO A 116 2.22 -24.50 -1.82
CA PRO A 116 1.79 -25.87 -2.12
C PRO A 116 0.32 -25.97 -2.52
N THR A 117 -0.51 -25.01 -2.08
CA THR A 117 -1.96 -25.02 -2.34
C THR A 117 -2.31 -24.38 -3.68
N TYR A 118 -1.64 -23.28 -4.04
CA TYR A 118 -2.00 -22.46 -5.21
C TYR A 118 -0.96 -22.46 -6.33
N GLY A 119 0.25 -22.96 -6.10
CA GLY A 119 1.33 -23.01 -7.09
C GLY A 119 1.99 -21.67 -7.41
N CYS A 120 1.63 -20.60 -6.70
CA CYS A 120 2.20 -19.26 -6.86
C CYS A 120 2.56 -18.64 -5.51
N PHE A 121 3.42 -17.62 -5.54
CA PHE A 121 3.78 -16.87 -4.34
C PHE A 121 2.72 -15.83 -4.01
N GLU A 122 2.43 -15.72 -2.74
CA GLU A 122 1.47 -14.79 -2.19
C GLU A 122 1.95 -13.33 -2.29
N ILE A 123 1.03 -12.35 -2.22
CA ILE A 123 1.25 -10.91 -2.45
C ILE A 123 2.40 -10.30 -1.62
N LEU A 124 2.74 -10.84 -0.42
CA LEU A 124 3.86 -10.33 0.37
C LEU A 124 5.21 -10.46 -0.37
N ALA A 125 5.36 -11.47 -1.23
CA ALA A 125 6.54 -11.60 -2.09
C ALA A 125 6.61 -10.44 -3.09
N SER A 126 5.50 -10.12 -3.74
CA SER A 126 5.39 -8.98 -4.67
C SER A 126 5.61 -7.64 -3.96
N LEU A 127 5.06 -7.48 -2.74
CA LEU A 127 5.27 -6.29 -1.92
C LEU A 127 6.72 -6.13 -1.48
N LEU A 128 7.42 -7.22 -1.17
CA LEU A 128 8.85 -7.20 -0.85
C LEU A 128 9.64 -6.67 -2.05
N VAL A 129 9.36 -7.18 -3.26
CA VAL A 129 9.99 -6.70 -4.50
C VAL A 129 9.67 -5.22 -4.75
N ALA A 130 8.40 -4.81 -4.66
CA ALA A 130 7.99 -3.42 -4.84
C ALA A 130 8.66 -2.48 -3.84
N GLY A 131 8.78 -2.90 -2.59
CA GLY A 131 9.46 -2.12 -1.55
C GLY A 131 10.96 -2.00 -1.75
N LEU A 132 11.63 -3.07 -2.20
CA LEU A 132 13.04 -3.02 -2.59
C LEU A 132 13.24 -2.05 -3.77
N LEU A 133 12.41 -2.15 -4.83
CA LEU A 133 12.42 -1.20 -5.93
C LEU A 133 12.22 0.24 -5.44
N GLY A 134 11.30 0.47 -4.50
CA GLY A 134 11.08 1.79 -3.89
C GLY A 134 12.32 2.33 -3.17
N SER A 135 13.09 1.45 -2.54
CA SER A 135 14.34 1.80 -1.86
C SER A 135 15.46 2.13 -2.85
N PHE A 136 15.56 1.41 -3.98
CA PHE A 136 16.57 1.67 -5.01
C PHE A 136 16.21 2.86 -5.89
N CYS A 137 14.97 2.98 -6.35
CA CYS A 137 14.55 4.06 -7.24
C CYS A 137 14.43 5.42 -6.54
N GLY A 138 14.36 5.44 -5.21
CA GLY A 138 14.36 6.67 -4.42
C GLY A 138 13.29 7.66 -4.89
N VAL A 139 13.71 8.85 -5.33
CA VAL A 139 12.82 9.94 -5.77
C VAL A 139 12.03 9.60 -7.05
N PHE A 140 12.55 8.72 -7.89
CA PHE A 140 11.92 8.32 -9.16
C PHE A 140 10.87 7.21 -8.99
N PHE A 141 10.77 6.59 -7.81
CA PHE A 141 9.83 5.51 -7.55
C PHE A 141 8.38 5.83 -7.92
N PRO A 142 7.83 7.04 -7.68
CA PRO A 142 6.46 7.37 -8.09
C PRO A 142 6.20 7.22 -9.60
N LEU A 143 7.22 7.32 -10.45
CA LEU A 143 7.07 7.12 -11.89
C LEU A 143 6.73 5.67 -12.25
N LEU A 144 7.05 4.72 -11.37
CA LEU A 144 6.69 3.30 -11.56
C LEU A 144 5.18 3.05 -11.49
N VAL A 145 4.36 4.05 -11.19
CA VAL A 145 2.90 3.97 -11.36
C VAL A 145 2.55 3.61 -12.82
N LEU A 146 3.38 4.00 -13.78
CA LEU A 146 3.21 3.65 -15.19
C LEU A 146 3.38 2.13 -15.46
N ALA A 147 3.99 1.38 -14.53
CA ALA A 147 4.08 -0.07 -14.65
C ALA A 147 2.70 -0.75 -14.71
N THR A 148 1.65 -0.13 -14.13
CA THR A 148 0.28 -0.64 -14.23
C THR A 148 -0.23 -0.74 -15.67
N LEU A 149 0.31 0.06 -16.59
CA LEU A 149 -0.06 -0.01 -18.02
C LEU A 149 0.53 -1.25 -18.71
N ALA A 150 1.58 -1.85 -18.15
CA ALA A 150 2.17 -3.08 -18.65
C ALA A 150 1.41 -4.34 -18.18
N TYR A 151 0.41 -4.20 -17.31
CA TYR A 151 -0.36 -5.33 -16.78
C TYR A 151 -0.84 -6.32 -17.85
N PRO A 152 -1.39 -5.91 -19.01
CA PRO A 152 -1.93 -6.87 -19.98
C PRO A 152 -0.87 -7.83 -20.58
N ILE A 153 0.41 -7.51 -20.45
CA ILE A 153 1.54 -8.31 -20.96
C ILE A 153 2.43 -8.85 -19.83
N ASP A 154 1.98 -8.70 -18.56
CA ASP A 154 2.76 -9.13 -17.40
C ASP A 154 2.68 -10.66 -17.24
N PRO A 155 3.79 -11.40 -17.42
CA PRO A 155 3.80 -12.85 -17.33
C PRO A 155 3.81 -13.34 -15.87
N THR A 156 3.85 -12.45 -14.88
CA THR A 156 3.97 -12.83 -13.46
C THR A 156 2.64 -13.18 -12.81
N ASP A 157 1.49 -12.88 -13.47
CA ASP A 157 0.15 -13.19 -12.98
C ASP A 157 -0.04 -14.71 -12.83
N GLY A 158 -0.29 -15.16 -11.60
CA GLY A 158 -0.48 -16.59 -11.32
C GLY A 158 -1.81 -17.12 -11.80
N TRP A 159 -2.81 -16.27 -11.98
CA TRP A 159 -4.14 -16.69 -12.33
C TRP A 159 -4.79 -15.83 -13.42
N PRO A 160 -5.25 -16.40 -14.55
CA PRO A 160 -5.23 -17.82 -14.94
C PRO A 160 -3.95 -18.26 -15.68
N SER A 161 -2.97 -17.36 -15.88
CA SER A 161 -1.81 -17.58 -16.75
C SER A 161 -0.75 -18.55 -16.20
N GLY A 162 -0.86 -18.96 -14.91
CA GLY A 162 0.10 -19.85 -14.28
C GLY A 162 1.46 -19.20 -13.96
N GLY A 163 1.49 -17.89 -13.84
CA GLY A 163 2.70 -17.15 -13.44
C GLY A 163 3.08 -17.39 -11.96
N PRO A 164 4.27 -16.93 -11.55
CA PRO A 164 4.82 -17.25 -10.24
C PRO A 164 4.19 -16.46 -9.08
N LEU A 165 3.39 -15.43 -9.32
CA LEU A 165 2.86 -14.54 -8.29
C LEU A 165 1.32 -14.55 -8.29
N ASP A 166 0.71 -14.44 -7.12
CA ASP A 166 -0.76 -14.37 -6.96
C ASP A 166 -1.37 -13.16 -7.67
N PHE A 167 -0.63 -12.04 -7.73
CA PHE A 167 -1.01 -10.84 -8.47
C PHE A 167 0.09 -10.38 -9.43
N PRO A 168 -0.27 -9.78 -10.59
CA PRO A 168 0.71 -9.23 -11.51
C PRO A 168 1.64 -8.23 -10.82
N LEU A 169 2.94 -8.43 -10.96
CA LEU A 169 3.94 -7.59 -10.30
C LEU A 169 3.82 -6.12 -10.73
N SER A 170 3.46 -5.88 -11.99
CA SER A 170 3.22 -4.55 -12.55
C SER A 170 2.11 -3.79 -11.82
N LEU A 171 1.00 -4.45 -11.46
CA LEU A 171 -0.07 -3.85 -10.68
C LEU A 171 0.39 -3.55 -9.25
N VAL A 172 1.05 -4.51 -8.59
CA VAL A 172 1.54 -4.32 -7.21
C VAL A 172 2.53 -3.15 -7.13
N VAL A 173 3.54 -3.14 -8.02
CA VAL A 173 4.54 -2.07 -8.08
C VAL A 173 3.89 -0.72 -8.37
N GLY A 174 2.97 -0.68 -9.35
CA GLY A 174 2.27 0.55 -9.71
C GLY A 174 1.41 1.10 -8.58
N PHE A 175 0.68 0.26 -7.84
CA PHE A 175 -0.15 0.70 -6.72
C PHE A 175 0.70 1.16 -5.52
N VAL A 176 1.82 0.48 -5.23
CA VAL A 176 2.78 0.94 -4.22
C VAL A 176 3.41 2.27 -4.65
N ALA A 177 3.75 2.44 -5.93
CA ALA A 177 4.26 3.70 -6.47
C ALA A 177 3.22 4.83 -6.38
N LEU A 178 1.93 4.55 -6.62
CA LEU A 178 0.84 5.51 -6.43
C LEU A 178 0.72 5.97 -4.97
N GLY A 179 0.86 5.05 -4.01
CA GLY A 179 0.92 5.41 -2.59
C GLY A 179 2.10 6.34 -2.26
N SER A 180 3.27 6.08 -2.85
CA SER A 180 4.45 6.95 -2.72
C SER A 180 4.23 8.31 -3.40
N LEU A 181 3.56 8.36 -4.56
CA LEU A 181 3.14 9.59 -5.23
C LEU A 181 2.25 10.43 -4.30
N HIS A 182 1.25 9.80 -3.68
CA HIS A 182 0.35 10.45 -2.73
C HIS A 182 1.08 11.04 -1.53
N ALA A 183 2.04 10.30 -0.96
CA ALA A 183 2.83 10.75 0.18
C ALA A 183 3.73 11.95 -0.13
N ARG A 184 4.24 12.06 -1.35
CA ARG A 184 5.23 13.08 -1.75
C ARG A 184 4.61 14.33 -2.35
N TYR A 185 3.59 14.15 -3.17
CA TYR A 185 3.02 15.23 -3.99
C TYR A 185 1.58 15.57 -3.57
N GLY A 186 1.03 14.84 -2.58
CA GLY A 186 -0.30 15.07 -2.03
C GLY A 186 -1.42 14.37 -2.77
N ALA A 187 -2.65 14.63 -2.32
CA ALA A 187 -3.84 13.92 -2.77
C ALA A 187 -4.22 14.20 -4.24
N LYS A 188 -4.10 15.46 -4.70
CA LYS A 188 -4.56 15.86 -6.05
C LYS A 188 -3.91 15.05 -7.18
N PRO A 189 -2.56 14.99 -7.32
CA PRO A 189 -1.94 14.18 -8.37
C PRO A 189 -2.25 12.69 -8.22
N ALA A 190 -2.34 12.18 -6.99
CA ALA A 190 -2.69 10.79 -6.76
C ALA A 190 -4.12 10.46 -7.23
N TRP A 191 -5.09 11.36 -7.02
CA TRP A 191 -6.45 11.18 -7.52
C TRP A 191 -6.53 11.23 -9.05
N ILE A 192 -5.82 12.15 -9.69
CA ILE A 192 -5.77 12.22 -11.16
C ILE A 192 -5.28 10.88 -11.73
N VAL A 193 -4.16 10.38 -11.21
CA VAL A 193 -3.58 9.11 -11.64
C VAL A 193 -4.52 7.94 -11.31
N ALA A 194 -5.09 7.89 -10.09
CA ALA A 194 -6.04 6.86 -9.71
C ALA A 194 -7.27 6.84 -10.62
N THR A 195 -7.81 8.01 -11.00
CA THR A 195 -8.92 8.13 -11.93
C THR A 195 -8.54 7.62 -13.32
N ALA A 196 -7.35 7.97 -13.81
CA ALA A 196 -6.85 7.49 -15.10
C ALA A 196 -6.68 5.96 -15.11
N LEU A 197 -6.14 5.38 -14.04
CA LEU A 197 -6.02 3.93 -13.90
C LEU A 197 -7.39 3.23 -13.81
N THR A 198 -8.34 3.82 -13.09
CA THR A 198 -9.72 3.29 -13.05
C THR A 198 -10.38 3.37 -14.44
N ALA A 199 -10.16 4.45 -15.19
CA ALA A 199 -10.66 4.59 -16.56
C ALA A 199 -9.96 3.63 -17.55
N PHE A 200 -8.76 3.16 -17.24
CA PHE A 200 -8.05 2.15 -18.03
C PHE A 200 -8.65 0.75 -17.91
N TYR A 201 -9.49 0.48 -16.90
CA TYR A 201 -10.09 -0.83 -16.64
C TYR A 201 -10.75 -1.50 -17.86
N PRO A 202 -11.64 -0.82 -18.64
CA PRO A 202 -12.30 -1.49 -19.77
C PRO A 202 -11.31 -2.00 -20.82
N LEU A 203 -10.26 -1.21 -21.10
CA LEU A 203 -9.21 -1.61 -22.01
C LEU A 203 -8.40 -2.79 -21.46
N ALA A 204 -7.98 -2.72 -20.20
CA ALA A 204 -7.26 -3.81 -19.56
C ALA A 204 -8.08 -5.12 -19.57
N ALA A 205 -9.37 -5.05 -19.24
CA ALA A 205 -10.27 -6.20 -19.25
C ALA A 205 -10.46 -6.79 -20.66
N SER A 206 -10.49 -5.95 -21.70
CA SER A 206 -10.59 -6.41 -23.09
C SER A 206 -9.32 -7.11 -23.59
N LEU A 207 -8.17 -6.71 -23.07
CA LEU A 207 -6.86 -7.29 -23.42
C LEU A 207 -6.54 -8.59 -22.67
N THR A 208 -7.21 -8.83 -21.53
CA THR A 208 -6.99 -10.01 -20.67
C THR A 208 -8.31 -10.73 -20.37
N PRO A 209 -8.99 -11.29 -21.39
CA PRO A 209 -10.28 -11.94 -21.18
C PRO A 209 -10.13 -13.13 -20.23
N GLY A 210 -11.04 -13.22 -19.23
CA GLY A 210 -11.05 -14.29 -18.24
C GLY A 210 -10.17 -14.02 -17.00
N SER A 211 -9.30 -12.99 -17.00
CA SER A 211 -8.57 -12.58 -15.80
C SER A 211 -9.46 -11.72 -14.90
N VAL A 212 -9.33 -11.91 -13.59
CA VAL A 212 -9.99 -11.08 -12.55
C VAL A 212 -9.13 -9.90 -12.10
N SER A 213 -7.85 -9.91 -12.45
CA SER A 213 -6.89 -8.89 -12.02
C SER A 213 -7.23 -7.47 -12.49
N PRO A 214 -7.83 -7.24 -13.71
CA PRO A 214 -8.26 -5.90 -14.11
C PRO A 214 -9.26 -5.25 -13.16
N LEU A 215 -10.10 -6.04 -12.45
CA LEU A 215 -11.06 -5.52 -11.47
C LEU A 215 -10.39 -4.70 -10.36
N LEU A 216 -9.11 -4.98 -10.06
CA LEU A 216 -8.34 -4.22 -9.08
C LEU A 216 -8.21 -2.74 -9.45
N LEU A 217 -8.19 -2.41 -10.74
CA LEU A 217 -8.14 -1.02 -11.22
C LEU A 217 -9.37 -0.20 -10.82
N LEU A 218 -10.55 -0.85 -10.67
CA LEU A 218 -11.77 -0.17 -10.21
C LEU A 218 -11.66 0.30 -8.76
N PHE A 219 -10.82 -0.37 -7.95
CA PHE A 219 -10.67 -0.08 -6.53
C PHE A 219 -9.52 0.88 -6.22
N VAL A 220 -8.72 1.28 -7.22
CA VAL A 220 -7.59 2.20 -7.02
C VAL A 220 -8.07 3.58 -6.57
N LEU A 221 -9.11 4.13 -7.22
CA LEU A 221 -9.66 5.43 -6.84
C LEU A 221 -10.30 5.40 -5.46
N PRO A 222 -11.21 4.44 -5.11
CA PRO A 222 -11.71 4.29 -3.74
C PRO A 222 -10.58 4.18 -2.70
N ALA A 223 -9.54 3.39 -2.96
CA ALA A 223 -8.40 3.25 -2.05
C ALA A 223 -7.64 4.58 -1.86
N ALA A 224 -7.39 5.33 -2.94
CA ALA A 224 -6.74 6.65 -2.87
C ALA A 224 -7.59 7.68 -2.09
N LEU A 225 -8.91 7.65 -2.25
CA LEU A 225 -9.84 8.49 -1.49
C LEU A 225 -9.82 8.13 0.01
N LEU A 226 -9.81 6.85 0.37
CA LEU A 226 -9.71 6.40 1.76
C LEU A 226 -8.40 6.83 2.42
N VAL A 227 -7.27 6.71 1.71
CA VAL A 227 -5.96 7.19 2.21
C VAL A 227 -6.00 8.70 2.43
N SER A 228 -6.62 9.47 1.52
CA SER A 228 -6.77 10.92 1.65
C SER A 228 -7.68 11.29 2.82
N ALA A 229 -8.77 10.56 3.02
CA ALA A 229 -9.67 10.75 4.15
C ALA A 229 -8.96 10.51 5.49
N ALA A 230 -8.17 9.42 5.60
CA ALA A 230 -7.39 9.13 6.80
C ALA A 230 -6.30 10.18 7.08
N GLN A 231 -5.76 10.84 6.03
CA GLN A 231 -4.88 12.00 6.22
C GLN A 231 -5.63 13.22 6.74
N ARG A 232 -6.84 13.47 6.21
CA ARG A 232 -7.63 14.65 6.56
C ARG A 232 -8.18 14.60 7.98
N TRP A 233 -8.47 13.39 8.48
CA TRP A 233 -9.02 13.13 9.82
C TRP A 233 -8.12 12.20 10.62
N PRO A 234 -6.94 12.66 11.09
CA PRO A 234 -5.93 11.82 11.74
C PRO A 234 -6.35 11.24 13.09
N SER A 235 -7.38 11.83 13.72
CA SER A 235 -7.94 11.38 15.00
C SER A 235 -9.06 10.34 14.85
N LEU A 236 -9.53 10.06 13.65
CA LEU A 236 -10.56 9.06 13.42
C LEU A 236 -9.97 7.66 13.62
N ALA A 237 -10.12 7.13 14.82
CA ALA A 237 -9.60 5.82 15.21
C ALA A 237 -10.73 4.86 15.59
N VAL A 238 -10.67 3.66 15.04
CA VAL A 238 -11.50 2.52 15.47
C VAL A 238 -10.58 1.58 16.27
N PRO A 239 -10.75 1.43 17.59
CA PRO A 239 -9.75 0.78 18.45
C PRO A 239 -9.31 -0.62 17.99
N GLY A 240 -10.24 -1.49 17.61
CA GLY A 240 -9.94 -2.84 17.10
C GLY A 240 -9.16 -2.81 15.79
N LEU A 241 -9.55 -1.95 14.83
CA LEU A 241 -8.84 -1.79 13.57
C LEU A 241 -7.46 -1.17 13.78
N THR A 242 -7.35 -0.19 14.69
CA THR A 242 -6.06 0.43 15.03
C THR A 242 -5.09 -0.62 15.57
N TRP A 243 -5.53 -1.51 16.46
CA TRP A 243 -4.71 -2.59 16.98
C TRP A 243 -4.21 -3.55 15.89
N LEU A 244 -5.11 -3.98 14.96
CA LEU A 244 -4.72 -4.79 13.81
C LEU A 244 -3.71 -4.07 12.92
N GLY A 245 -3.94 -2.81 12.62
CA GLY A 245 -3.05 -1.99 11.79
C GLY A 245 -1.70 -1.68 12.42
N GLN A 246 -1.59 -1.77 13.76
CA GLN A 246 -0.32 -1.65 14.49
C GLN A 246 0.51 -2.94 14.43
N ASN A 247 -0.14 -4.09 14.24
CA ASN A 247 0.50 -5.40 14.16
C ASN A 247 0.24 -6.11 12.81
N PRO A 248 0.45 -5.43 11.66
CA PRO A 248 -0.07 -5.89 10.37
C PRO A 248 0.52 -7.24 9.94
N LEU A 249 1.83 -7.47 10.13
CA LEU A 249 2.48 -8.72 9.71
C LEU A 249 2.03 -9.92 10.56
N LYS A 250 1.82 -9.72 11.87
CA LYS A 250 1.34 -10.79 12.74
C LYS A 250 -0.11 -11.14 12.41
N ALA A 251 -0.98 -10.14 12.25
CA ALA A 251 -2.35 -10.33 11.86
C ALA A 251 -2.45 -11.00 10.48
N TYR A 252 -1.59 -10.58 9.55
CA TYR A 252 -1.51 -11.13 8.20
C TYR A 252 -1.11 -12.61 8.21
N ALA A 253 -0.05 -12.98 8.90
CA ALA A 253 0.39 -14.37 8.97
C ALA A 253 -0.64 -15.26 9.70
N SER A 254 -1.15 -14.79 10.85
CA SER A 254 -2.09 -15.58 11.65
C SER A 254 -3.39 -15.89 10.91
N GLN A 255 -3.90 -14.98 10.06
CA GLN A 255 -5.10 -15.23 9.28
C GLN A 255 -4.95 -16.44 8.34
N TYR A 256 -3.81 -16.56 7.64
CA TYR A 256 -3.58 -17.70 6.73
C TYR A 256 -3.62 -19.01 7.49
N TYR A 257 -2.82 -19.13 8.55
CA TYR A 257 -2.80 -20.36 9.35
C TYR A 257 -4.18 -20.69 9.95
N LEU A 258 -4.92 -19.67 10.40
CA LEU A 258 -6.26 -19.87 10.94
C LEU A 258 -7.25 -20.36 9.86
N ILE A 259 -7.27 -19.69 8.70
CA ILE A 259 -8.20 -20.05 7.62
C ILE A 259 -7.89 -21.45 7.06
N PHE A 260 -6.59 -21.76 6.86
CA PHE A 260 -6.20 -23.10 6.42
C PHE A 260 -6.48 -24.17 7.46
N ALA A 261 -6.30 -23.92 8.75
CA ALA A 261 -6.69 -24.84 9.80
C ALA A 261 -8.20 -25.09 9.80
N ILE A 262 -9.02 -24.05 9.68
CA ILE A 262 -10.48 -24.19 9.58
C ILE A 262 -10.85 -25.00 8.33
N ALA A 263 -10.26 -24.68 7.17
CA ALA A 263 -10.54 -25.40 5.92
C ALA A 263 -10.17 -26.87 6.02
N TYR A 264 -9.04 -27.19 6.66
CA TYR A 264 -8.61 -28.57 6.90
C TYR A 264 -9.57 -29.37 7.81
N TRP A 265 -10.16 -28.72 8.82
CA TRP A 265 -11.13 -29.38 9.70
C TRP A 265 -12.54 -29.46 9.12
N TRP A 266 -12.86 -28.61 8.13
CA TRP A 266 -14.19 -28.52 7.52
C TRP A 266 -14.38 -29.52 6.36
N ASN A 267 -13.29 -29.88 5.67
CA ASN A 267 -13.27 -30.85 4.57
C ASN A 267 -12.85 -32.25 5.06
#